data_68f5cc53643627a64c6af847b733b799
#
_entry.id   68f5cc53643627a64c6af847b733b799
#
_cell.length_a   1.000
_cell.length_b   1.000
_cell.length_c   1.000
_cell.angle_alpha   90.00
_cell.angle_beta   90.00
_cell.angle_gamma   90.00
#
_symmetry.space_group_name_H-M   'P 1'
#
loop_
_entity.id
_entity.type
_entity.pdbx_description
1 polymer ?
#
loop_
_entity_poly.entity_id
_entity_poly.type
_entity_poly.pdbx_seq_one_letter_code
_entity_poly.pdbx_strand_id
1 'polypeptide(L)'
;MVRVHVWVKGRVQGVGFRAHAQYHAGQIGGITGWVRNVGWDTVESIVEGSREDIQRFIEALKQGPRMSRIDEITVEYETATGEFSSFSVKGSR
;
A
#
# COMPACT_ATOMS: atom_id res chain seq x y z
N MET A 1 -16.18 -0.19 6.93
CA MET A 1 -14.71 -0.05 6.87
C MET A 1 -14.06 -1.42 6.84
N VAL A 2 -13.08 -1.62 5.99
CA VAL A 2 -12.31 -2.85 5.90
C VAL A 2 -10.83 -2.54 6.07
N ARG A 3 -10.05 -3.56 6.41
CA ARG A 3 -8.60 -3.49 6.53
C ARG A 3 -7.97 -4.50 5.59
N VAL A 4 -6.92 -4.12 4.89
CA VAL A 4 -6.14 -5.05 4.08
C VAL A 4 -4.67 -4.96 4.44
N HIS A 5 -4.02 -6.10 4.34
CA HIS A 5 -2.57 -6.22 4.45
C HIS A 5 -2.08 -6.64 3.07
N VAL A 6 -1.17 -5.87 2.50
CA VAL A 6 -0.71 -6.06 1.12
C VAL A 6 0.80 -6.20 1.11
N TRP A 7 1.29 -7.18 0.36
CA TRP A 7 2.71 -7.35 0.07
C TRP A 7 2.88 -7.33 -1.44
N VAL A 8 3.76 -6.46 -1.92
CA VAL A 8 4.09 -6.34 -3.35
C VAL A 8 5.55 -6.73 -3.51
N LYS A 9 5.82 -7.76 -4.30
CA LYS A 9 7.16 -8.29 -4.49
C LYS A 9 7.61 -8.07 -5.92
N GLY A 10 8.89 -7.72 -6.09
CA GLY A 10 9.48 -7.50 -7.39
C GLY A 10 10.49 -6.37 -7.37
N ARG A 11 10.59 -5.64 -8.46
CA ARG A 11 11.41 -4.43 -8.53
C ARG A 11 10.56 -3.26 -8.04
N VAL A 12 10.48 -3.14 -6.72
CA VAL A 12 9.57 -2.19 -6.06
C VAL A 12 10.30 -1.25 -5.10
N GLN A 13 11.60 -1.45 -4.86
CA GLN A 13 12.38 -0.57 -4.03
C GLN A 13 13.33 0.26 -4.90
N GLY A 14 13.61 1.50 -4.46
CA GLY A 14 14.46 2.40 -5.23
C GLY A 14 13.81 2.96 -6.48
N VAL A 15 12.49 2.80 -6.63
CA VAL A 15 11.73 3.24 -7.81
C VAL A 15 10.60 4.19 -7.46
N GLY A 16 10.54 4.64 -6.19
CA GLY A 16 9.49 5.57 -5.74
C GLY A 16 8.17 4.89 -5.40
N PHE A 17 8.17 3.60 -5.08
CA PHE A 17 6.93 2.86 -4.83
C PHE A 17 6.20 3.38 -3.60
N ARG A 18 6.91 3.64 -2.50
CA ARG A 18 6.29 4.17 -1.27
C ARG A 18 5.66 5.54 -1.52
N ALA A 19 6.35 6.41 -2.26
CA ALA A 19 5.81 7.72 -2.63
C ALA A 19 4.58 7.59 -3.52
N HIS A 20 4.58 6.63 -4.43
CA HIS A 20 3.44 6.31 -5.30
C HIS A 20 2.23 5.90 -4.46
N ALA A 21 2.43 5.02 -3.47
CA ALA A 21 1.37 4.58 -2.58
C ALA A 21 0.79 5.76 -1.78
N GLN A 22 1.66 6.61 -1.23
CA GLN A 22 1.23 7.77 -0.46
C GLN A 22 0.46 8.76 -1.32
N TYR A 23 0.92 9.01 -2.53
CA TYR A 23 0.24 9.89 -3.47
C TYR A 23 -1.19 9.40 -3.75
N HIS A 24 -1.33 8.12 -4.07
CA HIS A 24 -2.64 7.56 -4.40
C HIS A 24 -3.56 7.50 -3.19
N ALA A 25 -3.03 7.20 -2.00
CA ALA A 25 -3.83 7.24 -0.78
C ALA A 25 -4.39 8.64 -0.56
N GLY A 26 -3.59 9.69 -0.81
CA GLY A 26 -4.04 11.07 -0.72
C GLY A 26 -5.09 11.43 -1.76
N GLN A 27 -4.93 10.95 -2.99
CA GLN A 27 -5.91 11.22 -4.06
C GLN A 27 -7.25 10.53 -3.83
N ILE A 28 -7.22 9.30 -3.32
CA ILE A 28 -8.44 8.56 -3.00
C ILE A 28 -9.17 9.22 -1.83
N GLY A 29 -8.41 9.64 -0.81
CA GLY A 29 -8.94 10.42 0.32
C GLY A 29 -9.32 9.57 1.50
N GLY A 30 -10.01 8.56 1.51
CA GLY A 30 -10.52 7.81 2.65
C GLY A 30 -9.59 6.69 3.15
N ILE A 31 -8.29 6.78 2.86
CA ILE A 31 -7.34 5.71 3.19
C ILE A 31 -6.46 6.13 4.36
N THR A 32 -6.39 5.29 5.39
CA THR A 32 -5.46 5.43 6.50
C THR A 32 -4.60 4.18 6.62
N GLY A 33 -3.42 4.30 7.20
CA GLY A 33 -2.50 3.18 7.36
C GLY A 33 -1.07 3.57 7.06
N TRP A 34 -0.31 2.64 6.48
CA TRP A 34 1.10 2.89 6.22
C TRP A 34 1.63 2.00 5.09
N VAL A 35 2.82 2.37 4.60
CA VAL A 35 3.58 1.61 3.62
C VAL A 35 5.05 1.64 4.01
N ARG A 36 5.77 0.53 3.80
CA ARG A 36 7.20 0.44 4.07
C ARG A 36 7.88 -0.57 3.14
N ASN A 37 9.20 -0.44 3.01
CA ASN A 37 10.01 -1.46 2.36
C ASN A 37 10.33 -2.58 3.36
N VAL A 38 10.36 -3.82 2.88
CA VAL A 38 10.73 -4.98 3.68
C VAL A 38 11.77 -5.79 2.90
N GLY A 39 12.90 -6.08 3.53
CA GLY A 39 13.98 -6.76 2.82
C GLY A 39 14.47 -5.91 1.66
N TRP A 40 14.72 -6.54 0.52
CA TRP A 40 15.25 -5.83 -0.66
C TRP A 40 14.29 -5.83 -1.86
N ASP A 41 13.24 -6.64 -1.85
CA ASP A 41 12.36 -6.85 -2.99
C ASP A 41 10.87 -6.70 -2.68
N THR A 42 10.52 -6.22 -1.49
CA THR A 42 9.12 -6.20 -1.05
C THR A 42 8.72 -4.83 -0.52
N VAL A 43 7.49 -4.42 -0.84
CA VAL A 43 6.82 -3.29 -0.19
C VAL A 43 5.60 -3.86 0.53
N GLU A 44 5.45 -3.48 1.78
CA GLU A 44 4.36 -3.93 2.63
C GLU A 44 3.49 -2.73 3.02
N SER A 45 2.16 -2.92 3.03
CA SER A 45 1.23 -1.87 3.41
C SER A 45 0.07 -2.46 4.19
N ILE A 46 -0.33 -1.77 5.26
CA ILE A 46 -1.60 -2.05 5.93
C ILE A 46 -2.44 -0.78 5.82
N VAL A 47 -3.66 -0.92 5.31
CA VAL A 47 -4.56 0.22 5.11
C VAL A 47 -5.98 -0.11 5.52
N GLU A 48 -6.70 0.93 5.93
CA GLU A 48 -8.13 0.86 6.25
C GLU A 48 -8.89 1.91 5.48
N GLY A 49 -10.13 1.60 5.16
CA GLY A 49 -11.01 2.49 4.45
C GLY A 49 -12.29 1.77 4.03
N SER A 50 -13.13 2.44 3.25
CA SER A 50 -14.28 1.77 2.66
C SER A 50 -13.80 0.69 1.70
N ARG A 51 -14.63 -0.32 1.45
CA ARG A 51 -14.28 -1.38 0.50
C ARG A 51 -13.94 -0.80 -0.86
N GLU A 52 -14.70 0.18 -1.31
CA GLU A 52 -14.46 0.83 -2.60
C GLU A 52 -13.13 1.55 -2.65
N ASP A 53 -12.79 2.31 -1.61
CA ASP A 53 -11.52 3.03 -1.55
C ASP A 53 -10.34 2.05 -1.47
N ILE A 54 -10.49 0.97 -0.72
CA ILE A 54 -9.47 -0.08 -0.62
C ILE A 54 -9.23 -0.72 -1.99
N GLN A 55 -10.28 -0.97 -2.77
CA GLN A 55 -10.13 -1.52 -4.12
C GLN A 55 -9.33 -0.57 -5.01
N ARG A 56 -9.60 0.72 -4.93
CA ARG A 56 -8.87 1.73 -5.70
C ARG A 56 -7.39 1.75 -5.30
N PHE A 57 -7.12 1.64 -4.01
CA PHE A 57 -5.74 1.62 -3.51
C PHE A 57 -4.99 0.37 -4.00
N ILE A 58 -5.62 -0.80 -3.93
CA ILE A 58 -5.02 -2.04 -4.42
C ILE A 58 -4.71 -1.92 -5.92
N GLU A 59 -5.63 -1.37 -6.71
CA GLU A 59 -5.39 -1.16 -8.14
C GLU A 59 -4.19 -0.24 -8.39
N ALA A 60 -4.05 0.82 -7.58
CA ALA A 60 -2.91 1.72 -7.69
C ALA A 60 -1.59 1.00 -7.38
N LEU A 61 -1.59 0.11 -6.38
CA LEU A 61 -0.41 -0.69 -6.05
C LEU A 61 -0.08 -1.68 -7.16
N LYS A 62 -1.09 -2.32 -7.75
CA LYS A 62 -0.88 -3.25 -8.88
C LYS A 62 -0.26 -2.56 -10.08
N GLN A 63 -0.66 -1.32 -10.33
CA GLN A 63 -0.10 -0.54 -11.42
C GLN A 63 1.34 -0.12 -11.12
N GLY A 64 1.60 0.34 -9.90
CA GLY A 64 2.91 0.76 -9.45
C GLY A 64 3.45 1.98 -10.19
N PRO A 65 4.57 2.53 -9.73
CA PRO A 65 5.23 3.60 -10.46
C PRO A 65 5.88 3.07 -11.74
N ARG A 66 6.19 3.99 -12.65
CA ARG A 66 6.61 3.70 -14.00
C ARG A 66 7.82 2.76 -14.08
N MET A 67 8.76 2.87 -13.16
CA MET A 67 10.00 2.08 -13.18
C MET A 67 9.89 0.78 -12.40
N SER A 68 8.73 0.49 -11.83
CA SER A 68 8.54 -0.71 -11.05
C SER A 68 8.21 -1.92 -11.93
N ARG A 69 8.50 -3.10 -11.38
CA ARG A 69 8.03 -4.37 -11.97
C ARG A 69 7.47 -5.20 -10.82
N ILE A 70 6.21 -5.58 -10.95
CA ILE A 70 5.53 -6.36 -9.92
C ILE A 70 5.49 -7.80 -10.36
N ASP A 71 6.15 -8.67 -9.59
CA ASP A 71 6.18 -10.10 -9.87
C ASP A 71 5.06 -10.82 -9.12
N GLU A 72 4.72 -10.34 -7.93
CA GLU A 72 3.70 -11.00 -7.10
C GLU A 72 3.06 -9.96 -6.19
N ILE A 73 1.76 -10.08 -5.97
CA ILE A 73 1.03 -9.28 -5.00
C ILE A 73 0.16 -10.20 -4.15
N THR A 74 0.23 -10.05 -2.83
CA THR A 74 -0.58 -10.79 -1.88
C THR A 74 -1.45 -9.81 -1.13
N VAL A 75 -2.74 -10.10 -1.05
CA VAL A 75 -3.72 -9.25 -0.36
C VAL A 75 -4.48 -10.10 0.63
N GLU A 76 -4.48 -9.68 1.90
CA GLU A 76 -5.24 -10.36 2.96
C GLU A 76 -6.18 -9.34 3.60
N TYR A 77 -7.46 -9.69 3.68
CA TYR A 77 -8.46 -8.88 4.35
C TYR A 77 -8.48 -9.22 5.82
N GLU A 78 -8.60 -8.20 6.65
CA GLU A 78 -8.62 -8.32 8.10
C GLU A 78 -9.74 -7.47 8.69
N THR A 79 -10.02 -7.64 9.98
CA THR A 79 -10.97 -6.80 10.67
C THR A 79 -10.37 -5.41 10.89
N ALA A 80 -11.09 -4.37 10.49
CA ALA A 80 -10.65 -3.00 10.71
C ALA A 80 -10.66 -2.67 12.20
N THR A 81 -9.67 -1.90 12.65
CA THR A 81 -9.51 -1.54 14.05
C THR A 81 -9.75 -0.06 14.32
N GLY A 82 -9.66 0.79 13.30
CA GLY A 82 -9.77 2.23 13.47
C GLY A 82 -8.56 2.87 14.12
N GLU A 83 -7.43 2.15 14.19
CA GLU A 83 -6.25 2.63 14.92
C GLU A 83 -5.45 3.71 14.18
N PHE A 84 -5.64 3.85 12.86
CA PHE A 84 -4.87 4.79 12.07
C PHE A 84 -5.59 6.13 11.94
N SER A 85 -4.85 7.24 12.04
CA SER A 85 -5.41 8.58 11.88
C SER A 85 -5.06 9.18 10.51
N SER A 86 -4.06 8.64 9.81
CA SER A 86 -3.62 9.15 8.52
C SER A 86 -2.86 8.05 7.79
N PHE A 87 -2.43 8.35 6.56
CA PHE A 87 -1.55 7.46 5.82
C PHE A 87 -0.11 7.95 5.94
N SER A 88 0.82 7.06 6.26
CA SER A 88 2.22 7.43 6.44
C SER A 88 3.17 6.48 5.73
N VAL A 89 4.35 6.98 5.42
CA VAL A 89 5.45 6.17 4.88
C VAL A 89 6.39 5.86 6.04
N LYS A 90 6.63 4.58 6.27
CA LYS A 90 7.51 4.13 7.35
C LYS A 90 8.89 3.81 6.83
N GLY A 91 9.85 3.80 7.74
CA GLY A 91 11.20 3.36 7.46
C GLY A 91 11.24 1.89 7.06
N SER A 92 12.29 1.51 6.35
CA SER A 92 12.49 0.13 5.86
C SER A 92 12.68 -0.84 7.02
N ARG A 93 12.32 -2.07 6.75
CA ARG A 93 12.44 -3.13 7.73
C ARG A 93 13.21 -4.34 7.19
#